data_bb84c466470d32d04407392f110c5ebd
#
_entry.id   bb84c466470d32d04407392f110c5ebd
#
_cell.length_a   1.000
_cell.length_b   1.000
_cell.length_c   1.000
_cell.angle_alpha   90.00
_cell.angle_beta   90.00
_cell.angle_gamma   90.00
#
_symmetry.space_group_name_H-M   'P 1'
#
loop_
_entity.id
_entity.type
_entity.pdbx_description
1 polymer ?
#
loop_
_entity_poly.entity_id
_entity_poly.type
_entity_poly.pdbx_seq_one_letter_code
_entity_poly.pdbx_strand_id
1 'polypeptide(L)'
;MSDNSALNIKSKSAIQDGEVLFQIEDLCKSFGQLDVLKNISTQIRKGEVVVIIGPSGSGKSTFLRSLNLLEDPTSGTILFEGKDITDPHSNINRYRQNIGMVFQHFNLFPHMTILKNMTLAPVKLLKMSPAEAQDMAMGYLKRVGLEEKANSYPNQLSGGQKQRIAIVRALCMQPDVLLFDEPTSALDPEMVGEVLEVMKDLAKSGMTMLVVTHEMGFAKEVGSRVLFMDDGRIVEENTPDEIFSNPQSERLKDFLSKVLI
;
A
#
# COMPACT_ATOMS: atom_id res chain seq x y z
N MET A 1 18.52 12.62 24.23
CA MET A 1 17.55 11.60 24.67
C MET A 1 16.57 11.44 23.52
N SER A 2 16.79 10.42 22.70
CA SER A 2 16.00 10.11 21.53
C SER A 2 14.73 9.39 21.97
N ASP A 3 13.62 10.13 21.95
CA ASP A 3 12.29 9.58 22.22
C ASP A 3 11.84 8.76 20.99
N ASN A 4 12.12 7.47 21.03
CA ASN A 4 11.84 6.51 19.97
C ASN A 4 10.40 6.03 20.11
N SER A 5 9.42 6.95 19.92
CA SER A 5 8.00 6.59 19.91
C SER A 5 7.63 6.00 18.53
N ALA A 6 7.76 4.67 18.42
CA ALA A 6 7.21 3.90 17.29
C ALA A 6 5.76 4.33 17.00
N LEU A 7 5.37 4.28 15.72
CA LEU A 7 3.98 4.51 15.31
C LEU A 7 3.05 3.64 16.16
N ASN A 8 2.27 4.25 17.05
CA ASN A 8 1.35 3.53 17.93
C ASN A 8 0.15 3.06 17.10
N ILE A 9 0.42 2.10 16.23
CA ILE A 9 -0.61 1.31 15.58
C ILE A 9 -1.21 0.51 16.71
N LYS A 10 -2.52 0.63 16.96
CA LYS A 10 -3.20 -0.20 17.97
C LYS A 10 -2.68 -1.61 17.79
N SER A 11 -2.05 -2.17 18.82
CA SER A 11 -1.80 -3.59 18.91
C SER A 11 -3.16 -4.29 18.94
N LYS A 12 -3.74 -4.50 17.77
CA LYS A 12 -4.77 -5.52 17.63
C LYS A 12 -4.06 -6.82 17.98
N SER A 13 -4.53 -7.51 19.00
CA SER A 13 -4.16 -8.81 19.55
C SER A 13 -2.92 -9.44 18.93
N ALA A 14 -1.98 -9.91 19.75
CA ALA A 14 -0.72 -10.51 19.35
C ALA A 14 -0.82 -11.18 17.96
N ILE A 15 -0.06 -10.63 17.00
CA ILE A 15 0.03 -11.15 15.63
C ILE A 15 0.39 -12.63 15.79
N GLN A 16 -0.55 -13.54 15.53
CA GLN A 16 -0.21 -14.94 15.37
C GLN A 16 0.51 -15.00 14.01
N ASP A 17 1.78 -15.31 14.03
CA ASP A 17 2.57 -15.58 12.83
C ASP A 17 1.79 -16.53 11.93
N GLY A 18 1.32 -16.05 10.80
CA GLY A 18 0.67 -16.88 9.81
C GLY A 18 -0.82 -16.64 9.52
N GLU A 19 -1.52 -15.71 10.21
CA GLU A 19 -2.93 -15.43 9.87
C GLU A 19 -3.05 -14.85 8.46
N VAL A 20 -3.83 -15.52 7.59
CA VAL A 20 -4.08 -15.07 6.21
C VAL A 20 -5.02 -13.87 6.24
N LEU A 21 -4.55 -12.74 5.70
CA LEU A 21 -5.33 -11.51 5.58
C LEU A 21 -6.07 -11.45 4.25
N PHE A 22 -5.34 -11.72 3.14
CA PHE A 22 -5.95 -11.92 1.82
C PHE A 22 -5.69 -13.35 1.32
N GLN A 23 -6.72 -13.96 0.76
CA GLN A 23 -6.60 -15.15 -0.07
C GLN A 23 -7.16 -14.84 -1.45
N ILE A 24 -6.35 -14.97 -2.47
CA ILE A 24 -6.67 -14.66 -3.87
C ILE A 24 -6.66 -15.97 -4.64
N GLU A 25 -7.73 -16.27 -5.37
CA GLU A 25 -7.90 -17.52 -6.10
C GLU A 25 -8.33 -17.22 -7.55
N ASP A 26 -7.51 -17.67 -8.49
CA ASP A 26 -7.73 -17.61 -9.94
C ASP A 26 -8.20 -16.24 -10.45
N LEU A 27 -7.64 -15.19 -9.88
CA LEU A 27 -8.01 -13.81 -10.19
C LEU A 27 -7.68 -13.46 -11.62
N CYS A 28 -8.70 -13.07 -12.40
CA CYS A 28 -8.57 -12.59 -13.77
C CYS A 28 -9.17 -11.18 -13.90
N LYS A 29 -8.57 -10.37 -14.76
CA LYS A 29 -9.13 -9.07 -15.16
C LYS A 29 -8.88 -8.80 -16.62
N SER A 30 -9.97 -8.53 -17.34
CA SER A 30 -9.92 -8.12 -18.75
C SER A 30 -10.55 -6.74 -18.92
N PHE A 31 -10.02 -5.95 -19.84
CA PHE A 31 -10.60 -4.71 -20.33
C PHE A 31 -10.95 -4.88 -21.82
N GLY A 32 -12.22 -5.16 -22.10
CA GLY A 32 -12.64 -5.56 -23.43
C GLY A 32 -11.97 -6.88 -23.85
N GLN A 33 -11.13 -6.84 -24.89
CA GLN A 33 -10.39 -8.01 -25.37
C GLN A 33 -8.98 -8.15 -24.80
N LEU A 34 -8.53 -7.20 -23.94
CA LEU A 34 -7.20 -7.22 -23.34
C LEU A 34 -7.24 -7.90 -21.97
N ASP A 35 -6.62 -9.08 -21.87
CA ASP A 35 -6.44 -9.79 -20.59
C ASP A 35 -5.23 -9.21 -19.85
N VAL A 36 -5.50 -8.52 -18.73
CA VAL A 36 -4.49 -7.82 -17.92
C VAL A 36 -4.04 -8.64 -16.73
N LEU A 37 -4.95 -9.41 -16.10
CA LEU A 37 -4.62 -10.38 -15.06
C LEU A 37 -5.09 -11.76 -15.50
N LYS A 38 -4.22 -12.76 -15.31
CA LYS A 38 -4.41 -14.12 -15.87
C LYS A 38 -4.18 -15.17 -14.78
N ASN A 39 -5.26 -15.59 -14.10
CA ASN A 39 -5.27 -16.65 -13.08
C ASN A 39 -4.22 -16.41 -11.96
N ILE A 40 -4.30 -15.25 -11.30
CA ILE A 40 -3.43 -14.96 -10.16
C ILE A 40 -4.00 -15.61 -8.91
N SER A 41 -3.20 -16.47 -8.28
CA SER A 41 -3.50 -17.08 -6.99
C SER A 41 -2.33 -16.87 -6.04
N THR A 42 -2.59 -16.25 -4.89
CA THR A 42 -1.59 -15.99 -3.82
C THR A 42 -2.30 -15.69 -2.50
N GLN A 43 -1.56 -15.70 -1.41
CA GLN A 43 -2.05 -15.33 -0.06
C GLN A 43 -1.17 -14.24 0.51
N ILE A 44 -1.77 -13.32 1.27
CA ILE A 44 -1.06 -12.28 2.03
C ILE A 44 -1.35 -12.50 3.51
N ARG A 45 -0.31 -12.51 4.32
CA ARG A 45 -0.42 -12.73 5.77
C ARG A 45 -0.33 -11.42 6.53
N LYS A 46 -0.93 -11.37 7.73
CA LYS A 46 -0.82 -10.21 8.61
C LYS A 46 0.65 -9.94 8.98
N GLY A 47 1.04 -8.67 8.99
CA GLY A 47 2.41 -8.22 9.26
C GLY A 47 3.38 -8.40 8.09
N GLU A 48 2.96 -8.99 6.97
CA GLU A 48 3.80 -9.22 5.81
C GLU A 48 3.98 -7.93 4.99
N VAL A 49 5.18 -7.71 4.47
CA VAL A 49 5.48 -6.66 3.49
C VAL A 49 5.74 -7.34 2.14
N VAL A 50 4.70 -7.37 1.31
CA VAL A 50 4.79 -7.96 -0.04
C VAL A 50 5.13 -6.86 -1.04
N VAL A 51 6.27 -7.00 -1.72
CA VAL A 51 6.68 -6.07 -2.76
C VAL A 51 6.39 -6.67 -4.13
N ILE A 52 5.76 -5.89 -5.01
CA ILE A 52 5.37 -6.31 -6.35
C ILE A 52 6.23 -5.56 -7.36
N ILE A 53 7.06 -6.28 -8.10
CA ILE A 53 7.95 -5.74 -9.14
C ILE A 53 7.61 -6.33 -10.52
N GLY A 54 8.10 -5.70 -11.57
CA GLY A 54 7.93 -6.16 -12.96
C GLY A 54 7.86 -5.01 -13.95
N PRO A 55 7.89 -5.29 -15.26
CA PRO A 55 7.86 -4.27 -16.30
C PRO A 55 6.56 -3.47 -16.28
N SER A 56 6.60 -2.27 -16.92
CA SER A 56 5.38 -1.47 -17.14
C SER A 56 4.38 -2.27 -17.95
N GLY A 57 3.09 -2.17 -17.59
CA GLY A 57 2.01 -2.92 -18.26
C GLY A 57 1.87 -4.38 -17.83
N SER A 58 2.65 -4.90 -16.87
CA SER A 58 2.54 -6.30 -16.42
C SER A 58 1.32 -6.60 -15.52
N GLY A 59 0.49 -5.60 -15.23
CA GLY A 59 -0.75 -5.78 -14.45
C GLY A 59 -0.62 -5.45 -12.95
N LYS A 60 0.53 -5.00 -12.43
CA LYS A 60 0.80 -4.75 -11.00
C LYS A 60 -0.24 -3.84 -10.33
N SER A 61 -0.45 -2.64 -10.90
CA SER A 61 -1.42 -1.69 -10.37
C SER A 61 -2.86 -2.20 -10.47
N THR A 62 -3.19 -2.94 -11.54
CA THR A 62 -4.50 -3.58 -11.69
C THR A 62 -4.71 -4.64 -10.62
N PHE A 63 -3.71 -5.49 -10.37
CA PHE A 63 -3.75 -6.47 -9.28
C PHE A 63 -3.95 -5.79 -7.92
N LEU A 64 -3.14 -4.79 -7.61
CA LEU A 64 -3.25 -4.05 -6.35
C LEU A 64 -4.63 -3.40 -6.17
N ARG A 65 -5.16 -2.78 -7.22
CA ARG A 65 -6.49 -2.12 -7.20
C ARG A 65 -7.64 -3.11 -7.15
N SER A 66 -7.44 -4.35 -7.59
CA SER A 66 -8.45 -5.39 -7.45
C SER A 66 -8.63 -5.82 -5.98
N LEU A 67 -7.58 -5.72 -5.14
CA LEU A 67 -7.66 -6.11 -3.72
C LEU A 67 -8.59 -5.24 -2.88
N ASN A 68 -8.94 -4.05 -3.35
CA ASN A 68 -9.97 -3.21 -2.72
C ASN A 68 -11.16 -2.91 -3.65
N LEU A 69 -11.28 -3.69 -4.75
CA LEU A 69 -12.31 -3.59 -5.78
C LEU A 69 -12.45 -2.16 -6.34
N LEU A 70 -11.34 -1.41 -6.49
CA LEU A 70 -11.30 -0.23 -7.37
C LEU A 70 -11.29 -0.66 -8.83
N GLU A 71 -10.78 -1.87 -9.10
CA GLU A 71 -10.90 -2.59 -10.35
C GLU A 71 -11.62 -3.90 -10.08
N ASP A 72 -12.87 -4.02 -10.49
CA ASP A 72 -13.64 -5.23 -10.29
C ASP A 72 -13.05 -6.38 -11.12
N PRO A 73 -12.76 -7.55 -10.53
CA PRO A 73 -12.30 -8.73 -11.26
C PRO A 73 -13.29 -9.16 -12.35
N THR A 74 -12.79 -9.74 -13.42
CA THR A 74 -13.64 -10.41 -14.43
C THR A 74 -14.07 -11.79 -13.95
N SER A 75 -13.18 -12.49 -13.23
CA SER A 75 -13.45 -13.77 -12.55
C SER A 75 -12.42 -14.00 -11.45
N GLY A 76 -12.62 -15.06 -10.67
CA GLY A 76 -11.81 -15.38 -9.50
C GLY A 76 -12.39 -14.80 -8.22
N THR A 77 -11.78 -15.13 -7.08
CA THR A 77 -12.28 -14.78 -5.75
C THR A 77 -11.20 -14.08 -4.94
N ILE A 78 -11.59 -13.06 -4.17
CA ILE A 78 -10.74 -12.40 -3.19
C ILE A 78 -11.41 -12.50 -1.83
N LEU A 79 -10.79 -13.25 -0.93
CA LEU A 79 -11.19 -13.27 0.47
C LEU A 79 -10.34 -12.29 1.27
N PHE A 80 -10.98 -11.43 2.05
CA PHE A 80 -10.35 -10.56 3.03
C PHE A 80 -10.82 -10.97 4.44
N GLU A 81 -9.89 -11.35 5.31
CA GLU A 81 -10.21 -11.94 6.63
C GLU A 81 -11.22 -13.10 6.54
N GLY A 82 -11.04 -13.98 5.55
CA GLY A 82 -11.89 -15.13 5.29
C GLY A 82 -13.28 -14.83 4.73
N LYS A 83 -13.56 -13.57 4.35
CA LYS A 83 -14.84 -13.16 3.74
C LYS A 83 -14.65 -12.77 2.29
N ASP A 84 -15.49 -13.31 1.42
CA ASP A 84 -15.49 -12.99 0.00
C ASP A 84 -15.93 -11.54 -0.23
N ILE A 85 -14.97 -10.69 -0.67
CA ILE A 85 -15.25 -9.30 -1.01
C ILE A 85 -15.72 -9.15 -2.46
N THR A 86 -15.56 -10.19 -3.30
CA THR A 86 -16.01 -10.21 -4.70
C THR A 86 -17.46 -10.62 -4.85
N ASP A 87 -18.10 -11.13 -3.78
CA ASP A 87 -19.54 -11.40 -3.78
C ASP A 87 -20.32 -10.10 -4.05
N PRO A 88 -21.22 -10.07 -5.07
CA PRO A 88 -22.04 -8.89 -5.37
C PRO A 88 -22.91 -8.39 -4.21
N HIS A 89 -23.18 -9.24 -3.21
CA HIS A 89 -23.95 -8.88 -2.01
C HIS A 89 -23.06 -8.32 -0.89
N SER A 90 -21.74 -8.35 -1.06
CA SER A 90 -20.78 -7.82 -0.08
C SER A 90 -20.82 -6.29 -0.01
N ASN A 91 -20.81 -5.76 1.22
CA ASN A 91 -20.68 -4.32 1.42
C ASN A 91 -19.20 -3.90 1.33
N ILE A 92 -18.71 -3.67 0.12
CA ILE A 92 -17.30 -3.30 -0.13
C ILE A 92 -16.84 -2.06 0.65
N ASN A 93 -17.74 -1.09 0.91
CA ASN A 93 -17.38 0.12 1.65
C ASN A 93 -16.97 -0.18 3.10
N ARG A 94 -17.46 -1.29 3.69
CA ARG A 94 -17.03 -1.73 5.01
C ARG A 94 -15.59 -2.27 4.97
N TYR A 95 -15.22 -3.02 3.93
CA TYR A 95 -13.87 -3.56 3.77
C TYR A 95 -12.86 -2.46 3.44
N ARG A 96 -13.24 -1.49 2.58
CA ARG A 96 -12.39 -0.33 2.24
C ARG A 96 -12.03 0.55 3.45
N GLN A 97 -12.74 0.46 4.56
CA GLN A 97 -12.34 1.14 5.80
C GLN A 97 -11.11 0.48 6.43
N ASN A 98 -10.92 -0.82 6.20
CA ASN A 98 -9.81 -1.61 6.74
C ASN A 98 -8.67 -1.80 5.71
N ILE A 99 -8.88 -1.45 4.45
CA ILE A 99 -7.90 -1.55 3.37
C ILE A 99 -7.53 -0.12 2.93
N GLY A 100 -6.46 0.40 3.47
CA GLY A 100 -5.95 1.72 3.08
C GLY A 100 -5.26 1.67 1.72
N MET A 101 -5.36 2.74 0.94
CA MET A 101 -4.66 2.83 -0.35
C MET A 101 -3.98 4.18 -0.50
N VAL A 102 -2.72 4.11 -0.95
CA VAL A 102 -1.87 5.24 -1.27
C VAL A 102 -1.51 5.17 -2.76
N PHE A 103 -1.85 6.21 -3.49
CA PHE A 103 -1.70 6.26 -4.94
C PHE A 103 -0.43 7.01 -5.35
N GLN A 104 -0.01 6.82 -6.59
CA GLN A 104 1.04 7.58 -7.26
C GLN A 104 0.75 9.09 -7.24
N HIS A 105 -0.49 9.48 -7.53
CA HIS A 105 -0.98 10.85 -7.38
C HIS A 105 -1.65 10.98 -6.02
N PHE A 106 -1.17 11.84 -5.17
CA PHE A 106 -1.48 12.03 -3.75
C PHE A 106 -2.97 12.01 -3.38
N ASN A 107 -3.86 12.36 -4.31
CA ASN A 107 -5.32 12.37 -4.20
C ASN A 107 -5.84 13.13 -2.96
N LEU A 108 -5.16 14.20 -2.56
CA LEU A 108 -5.61 15.09 -1.51
C LEU A 108 -6.72 16.01 -2.04
N PHE A 109 -7.71 16.30 -1.21
CA PHE A 109 -8.78 17.24 -1.54
C PHE A 109 -8.21 18.67 -1.59
N PRO A 110 -8.11 19.29 -2.79
CA PRO A 110 -7.37 20.55 -2.94
C PRO A 110 -8.03 21.75 -2.24
N HIS A 111 -9.33 21.69 -2.00
CA HIS A 111 -10.13 22.74 -1.35
C HIS A 111 -10.24 22.58 0.17
N MET A 112 -9.54 21.59 0.75
CA MET A 112 -9.53 21.34 2.19
C MET A 112 -8.10 21.51 2.74
N THR A 113 -7.99 21.96 3.99
CA THR A 113 -6.71 21.97 4.71
C THR A 113 -6.21 20.54 4.90
N ILE A 114 -4.92 20.41 5.21
CA ILE A 114 -4.31 19.10 5.49
C ILE A 114 -5.02 18.42 6.66
N LEU A 115 -5.22 19.12 7.75
CA LEU A 115 -5.95 18.59 8.91
C LEU A 115 -7.34 18.10 8.53
N LYS A 116 -8.07 18.84 7.69
CA LYS A 116 -9.40 18.43 7.22
C LYS A 116 -9.35 17.22 6.29
N ASN A 117 -8.34 17.11 5.43
CA ASN A 117 -8.09 15.92 4.62
C ASN A 117 -7.94 14.66 5.48
N MET A 118 -7.28 14.78 6.63
CA MET A 118 -7.00 13.65 7.51
C MET A 118 -8.19 13.29 8.42
N THR A 119 -8.95 14.29 8.88
CA THR A 119 -10.02 14.08 9.88
C THR A 119 -11.38 13.76 9.27
N LEU A 120 -11.61 14.06 8.00
CA LEU A 120 -12.92 13.92 7.35
C LEU A 120 -13.46 12.48 7.42
N ALA A 121 -12.65 11.51 7.02
CA ALA A 121 -13.05 10.11 6.97
C ALA A 121 -13.23 9.50 8.38
N PRO A 122 -12.27 9.64 9.33
CA PRO A 122 -12.47 9.18 10.70
C PRO A 122 -13.74 9.69 11.36
N VAL A 123 -14.04 10.98 11.23
CA VAL A 123 -15.27 11.56 11.81
C VAL A 123 -16.52 11.00 11.14
N LYS A 124 -16.54 10.91 9.80
CA LYS A 124 -17.73 10.48 9.06
C LYS A 124 -17.97 8.98 9.13
N LEU A 125 -16.93 8.17 8.99
CA LEU A 125 -17.02 6.72 8.81
C LEU A 125 -16.78 5.95 10.11
N LEU A 126 -15.77 6.32 10.91
CA LEU A 126 -15.46 5.68 12.18
C LEU A 126 -16.24 6.30 13.36
N LYS A 127 -17.00 7.37 13.10
CA LYS A 127 -17.79 8.09 14.12
C LYS A 127 -16.95 8.66 15.26
N MET A 128 -15.66 8.93 15.02
CA MET A 128 -14.80 9.60 15.97
C MET A 128 -15.33 11.01 16.25
N SER A 129 -15.17 11.49 17.47
CA SER A 129 -15.41 12.90 17.76
C SER A 129 -14.40 13.78 16.97
N PRO A 130 -14.77 15.02 16.62
CA PRO A 130 -13.86 15.93 15.93
C PRO A 130 -12.53 16.15 16.69
N ALA A 131 -12.56 16.19 18.02
CA ALA A 131 -11.38 16.37 18.87
C ALA A 131 -10.45 15.14 18.79
N GLU A 132 -10.97 13.92 18.98
CA GLU A 132 -10.19 12.70 18.87
C GLU A 132 -9.54 12.55 17.48
N ALA A 133 -10.30 12.82 16.42
CA ALA A 133 -9.78 12.78 15.06
C ALA A 133 -8.68 13.83 14.82
N GLN A 134 -8.81 15.02 15.41
CA GLN A 134 -7.81 16.07 15.33
C GLN A 134 -6.53 15.69 16.09
N ASP A 135 -6.65 15.19 17.30
CA ASP A 135 -5.50 14.78 18.12
C ASP A 135 -4.72 13.66 17.45
N MET A 136 -5.43 12.67 16.90
CA MET A 136 -4.83 11.57 16.13
C MET A 136 -4.11 12.11 14.88
N ALA A 137 -4.76 12.97 14.10
CA ALA A 137 -4.19 13.55 12.90
C ALA A 137 -2.93 14.39 13.20
N MET A 138 -2.96 15.21 14.25
CA MET A 138 -1.81 15.99 14.69
C MET A 138 -0.66 15.10 15.15
N GLY A 139 -0.96 14.00 15.86
CA GLY A 139 0.04 13.00 16.23
C GLY A 139 0.74 12.38 15.00
N TYR A 140 0.00 12.06 13.94
CA TYR A 140 0.59 11.57 12.70
C TYR A 140 1.38 12.64 11.95
N LEU A 141 0.88 13.89 11.86
CA LEU A 141 1.61 14.99 11.24
C LEU A 141 2.94 15.27 11.93
N LYS A 142 2.97 15.22 13.25
CA LYS A 142 4.21 15.38 14.03
C LYS A 142 5.23 14.29 13.69
N ARG A 143 4.81 13.05 13.55
CA ARG A 143 5.70 11.92 13.22
C ARG A 143 6.34 12.03 11.85
N VAL A 144 5.63 12.61 10.88
CA VAL A 144 6.18 12.83 9.52
C VAL A 144 6.79 14.22 9.37
N GLY A 145 6.96 14.99 10.48
CA GLY A 145 7.60 16.32 10.49
C GLY A 145 6.82 17.40 9.77
N LEU A 146 5.47 17.32 9.78
CA LEU A 146 4.59 18.23 9.04
C LEU A 146 3.50 18.87 9.93
N GLU A 147 3.74 18.96 11.23
CA GLU A 147 2.77 19.50 12.19
C GLU A 147 2.37 20.95 11.84
N GLU A 148 3.33 21.79 11.46
CA GLU A 148 3.09 23.18 11.09
C GLU A 148 2.27 23.33 9.79
N LYS A 149 2.13 22.26 8.99
CA LYS A 149 1.34 22.24 7.75
C LYS A 149 -0.13 21.88 7.95
N ALA A 150 -0.58 21.64 9.18
CA ALA A 150 -1.97 21.22 9.47
C ALA A 150 -3.01 22.14 8.84
N ASN A 151 -2.81 23.44 8.86
CA ASN A 151 -3.72 24.44 8.31
C ASN A 151 -3.41 24.86 6.86
N SER A 152 -2.35 24.30 6.26
CA SER A 152 -1.99 24.54 4.85
C SER A 152 -2.93 23.79 3.92
N TYR A 153 -2.97 24.22 2.65
CA TYR A 153 -3.68 23.54 1.56
C TYR A 153 -2.70 22.71 0.73
N PRO A 154 -3.16 21.65 0.03
CA PRO A 154 -2.28 20.79 -0.76
C PRO A 154 -1.40 21.52 -1.80
N ASN A 155 -1.88 22.59 -2.40
CA ASN A 155 -1.12 23.37 -3.38
C ASN A 155 0.08 24.13 -2.79
N GLN A 156 0.17 24.22 -1.47
CA GLN A 156 1.26 24.90 -0.72
C GLN A 156 2.38 23.93 -0.31
N LEU A 157 2.31 22.65 -0.71
CA LEU A 157 3.23 21.60 -0.30
C LEU A 157 4.02 21.03 -1.47
N SER A 158 5.24 20.55 -1.18
CA SER A 158 6.05 19.79 -2.13
C SER A 158 5.42 18.41 -2.42
N GLY A 159 5.90 17.72 -3.47
CA GLY A 159 5.46 16.37 -3.81
C GLY A 159 5.66 15.39 -2.66
N GLY A 160 6.86 15.36 -2.07
CA GLY A 160 7.18 14.48 -0.94
C GLY A 160 6.33 14.76 0.30
N GLN A 161 6.06 16.05 0.61
CA GLN A 161 5.15 16.42 1.70
C GLN A 161 3.73 15.92 1.45
N LYS A 162 3.20 16.10 0.22
CA LYS A 162 1.87 15.59 -0.16
C LYS A 162 1.79 14.08 -0.02
N GLN A 163 2.83 13.36 -0.42
CA GLN A 163 2.84 11.90 -0.35
C GLN A 163 2.90 11.41 1.10
N ARG A 164 3.73 12.00 1.94
CA ARG A 164 3.75 11.67 3.38
C ARG A 164 2.39 11.94 4.04
N ILE A 165 1.71 13.02 3.66
CA ILE A 165 0.35 13.32 4.13
C ILE A 165 -0.66 12.28 3.59
N ALA A 166 -0.54 11.85 2.34
CA ALA A 166 -1.42 10.81 1.78
C ALA A 166 -1.28 9.48 2.55
N ILE A 167 -0.04 9.12 2.94
CA ILE A 167 0.23 7.94 3.76
C ILE A 167 -0.44 8.08 5.14
N VAL A 168 -0.17 9.18 5.88
CA VAL A 168 -0.72 9.34 7.22
C VAL A 168 -2.23 9.58 7.22
N ARG A 169 -2.80 10.12 6.14
CA ARG A 169 -4.25 10.17 5.94
C ARG A 169 -4.87 8.77 5.86
N ALA A 170 -4.22 7.85 5.14
CA ALA A 170 -4.68 6.46 5.10
C ALA A 170 -4.61 5.81 6.48
N LEU A 171 -3.55 6.08 7.26
CA LEU A 171 -3.39 5.59 8.63
C LEU A 171 -4.44 6.12 9.60
N CYS A 172 -5.02 7.31 9.36
CA CYS A 172 -6.10 7.84 10.20
C CYS A 172 -7.36 6.97 10.19
N MET A 173 -7.53 6.10 9.18
CA MET A 173 -8.60 5.11 9.15
C MET A 173 -8.29 3.85 9.97
N GLN A 174 -7.08 3.73 10.54
CA GLN A 174 -6.61 2.57 11.30
C GLN A 174 -6.77 1.24 10.51
N PRO A 175 -6.26 1.17 9.27
CA PRO A 175 -6.46 0.01 8.40
C PRO A 175 -5.69 -1.22 8.89
N ASP A 176 -6.11 -2.40 8.45
CA ASP A 176 -5.41 -3.67 8.68
C ASP A 176 -4.28 -3.90 7.66
N VAL A 177 -4.37 -3.25 6.51
CA VAL A 177 -3.38 -3.30 5.42
C VAL A 177 -3.30 -1.98 4.68
N LEU A 178 -2.11 -1.65 4.19
CA LEU A 178 -1.86 -0.53 3.29
C LEU A 178 -1.40 -1.02 1.92
N LEU A 179 -2.10 -0.59 0.89
CA LEU A 179 -1.78 -0.83 -0.52
C LEU A 179 -1.09 0.42 -1.07
N PHE A 180 0.13 0.27 -1.63
CA PHE A 180 0.91 1.35 -2.21
C PHE A 180 1.07 1.13 -3.72
N ASP A 181 0.48 2.01 -4.52
CA ASP A 181 0.55 1.99 -5.98
C ASP A 181 1.58 3.01 -6.46
N GLU A 182 2.83 2.57 -6.63
CA GLU A 182 3.98 3.38 -7.06
C GLU A 182 4.12 4.72 -6.30
N PRO A 183 4.27 4.69 -4.97
CA PRO A 183 4.16 5.89 -4.12
C PRO A 183 5.25 6.94 -4.35
N THR A 184 6.34 6.60 -5.06
CA THR A 184 7.48 7.49 -5.32
C THR A 184 7.59 7.96 -6.77
N SER A 185 6.87 7.34 -7.71
CA SER A 185 7.06 7.56 -9.16
C SER A 185 6.70 8.97 -9.66
N ALA A 186 5.90 9.73 -8.88
CA ALA A 186 5.56 11.12 -9.20
C ALA A 186 6.40 12.15 -8.42
N LEU A 187 7.51 11.71 -7.79
CA LEU A 187 8.37 12.55 -6.97
C LEU A 187 9.72 12.83 -7.64
N ASP A 188 10.26 14.00 -7.32
CA ASP A 188 11.66 14.29 -7.62
C ASP A 188 12.57 13.36 -6.80
N PRO A 189 13.73 12.90 -7.35
CA PRO A 189 14.62 11.95 -6.68
C PRO A 189 15.04 12.34 -5.25
N GLU A 190 15.25 13.63 -5.00
CA GLU A 190 15.62 14.14 -3.67
C GLU A 190 14.50 14.01 -2.62
N MET A 191 13.24 13.82 -3.04
CA MET A 191 12.09 13.66 -2.15
C MET A 191 11.73 12.18 -1.88
N VAL A 192 12.25 11.25 -2.67
CA VAL A 192 11.96 9.81 -2.58
C VAL A 192 12.36 9.26 -1.22
N GLY A 193 13.56 9.60 -0.74
CA GLY A 193 14.09 9.10 0.52
C GLY A 193 13.18 9.34 1.72
N GLU A 194 12.61 10.55 1.84
CA GLU A 194 11.72 10.91 2.95
C GLU A 194 10.43 10.06 2.98
N VAL A 195 9.91 9.71 1.81
CA VAL A 195 8.71 8.86 1.69
C VAL A 195 9.05 7.41 2.03
N LEU A 196 10.18 6.90 1.53
CA LEU A 196 10.64 5.54 1.81
C LEU A 196 10.93 5.35 3.31
N GLU A 197 11.48 6.35 4.01
CA GLU A 197 11.69 6.25 5.47
C GLU A 197 10.36 6.10 6.22
N VAL A 198 9.31 6.84 5.85
CA VAL A 198 7.97 6.66 6.46
C VAL A 198 7.46 5.23 6.22
N MET A 199 7.65 4.68 5.01
CA MET A 199 7.24 3.31 4.70
C MET A 199 8.07 2.26 5.46
N LYS A 200 9.37 2.48 5.65
CA LYS A 200 10.24 1.62 6.49
C LYS A 200 9.77 1.60 7.94
N ASP A 201 9.41 2.76 8.49
CA ASP A 201 8.89 2.83 9.86
C ASP A 201 7.55 2.10 10.02
N LEU A 202 6.70 2.14 9.01
CA LEU A 202 5.46 1.34 8.99
C LEU A 202 5.75 -0.16 8.97
N ALA A 203 6.69 -0.61 8.15
CA ALA A 203 7.10 -2.01 8.12
C ALA A 203 7.65 -2.48 9.47
N LYS A 204 8.55 -1.69 10.08
CA LYS A 204 9.10 -1.98 11.42
C LYS A 204 8.02 -2.04 12.51
N SER A 205 6.93 -1.32 12.34
CA SER A 205 5.79 -1.36 13.28
C SER A 205 4.85 -2.56 13.09
N GLY A 206 5.13 -3.44 12.13
CA GLY A 206 4.33 -4.63 11.82
C GLY A 206 3.10 -4.35 10.96
N MET A 207 3.04 -3.21 10.26
CA MET A 207 1.96 -2.93 9.31
C MET A 207 2.01 -3.90 8.13
N THR A 208 0.88 -4.53 7.82
CA THR A 208 0.76 -5.30 6.58
C THR A 208 0.77 -4.37 5.39
N MET A 209 1.64 -4.62 4.42
CA MET A 209 1.77 -3.75 3.24
C MET A 209 1.90 -4.55 1.95
N LEU A 210 1.24 -4.08 0.90
CA LEU A 210 1.52 -4.49 -0.47
C LEU A 210 2.00 -3.26 -1.24
N VAL A 211 3.18 -3.37 -1.84
CA VAL A 211 3.86 -2.22 -2.42
C VAL A 211 4.25 -2.51 -3.87
N VAL A 212 3.59 -1.85 -4.81
CA VAL A 212 4.07 -1.77 -6.19
C VAL A 212 5.12 -0.67 -6.25
N THR A 213 6.35 -1.01 -6.63
CA THR A 213 7.45 -0.04 -6.66
C THR A 213 8.53 -0.39 -7.68
N HIS A 214 9.27 0.62 -8.09
CA HIS A 214 10.52 0.51 -8.86
C HIS A 214 11.77 0.71 -7.98
N GLU A 215 11.60 0.94 -6.67
CA GLU A 215 12.68 1.14 -5.70
C GLU A 215 13.22 -0.22 -5.23
N MET A 216 14.18 -0.78 -5.99
CA MET A 216 14.73 -2.12 -5.69
C MET A 216 15.48 -2.17 -4.37
N GLY A 217 16.12 -1.06 -3.96
CA GLY A 217 16.75 -0.93 -2.65
C GLY A 217 15.75 -1.09 -1.50
N PHE A 218 14.58 -0.45 -1.62
CA PHE A 218 13.48 -0.59 -0.66
C PHE A 218 12.94 -2.02 -0.63
N ALA A 219 12.74 -2.63 -1.82
CA ALA A 219 12.26 -4.00 -1.92
C ALA A 219 13.20 -5.00 -1.21
N LYS A 220 14.52 -4.82 -1.35
CA LYS A 220 15.54 -5.62 -0.66
C LYS A 220 15.54 -5.44 0.85
N GLU A 221 15.44 -4.19 1.32
CA GLU A 221 15.63 -3.85 2.73
C GLU A 221 14.42 -4.19 3.58
N VAL A 222 13.22 -4.03 3.02
CA VAL A 222 11.98 -4.00 3.82
C VAL A 222 11.01 -5.12 3.44
N GLY A 223 11.10 -5.63 2.21
CA GLY A 223 10.23 -6.72 1.77
C GLY A 223 10.44 -7.99 2.58
N SER A 224 9.36 -8.63 3.00
CA SER A 224 9.39 -10.00 3.50
C SER A 224 9.27 -11.01 2.36
N ARG A 225 8.60 -10.61 1.27
CA ARG A 225 8.37 -11.39 0.07
C ARG A 225 8.28 -10.48 -1.16
N VAL A 226 8.76 -10.95 -2.29
CA VAL A 226 8.70 -10.24 -3.58
C VAL A 226 7.94 -11.09 -4.59
N LEU A 227 6.97 -10.48 -5.26
CA LEU A 227 6.25 -11.04 -6.39
C LEU A 227 6.77 -10.39 -7.68
N PHE A 228 7.35 -11.16 -8.57
CA PHE A 228 7.68 -10.69 -9.91
C PHE A 228 6.51 -10.96 -10.85
N MET A 229 5.91 -9.91 -11.37
CA MET A 229 4.79 -9.99 -12.31
C MET A 229 5.24 -9.66 -13.73
N ASP A 230 4.84 -10.51 -14.68
CA ASP A 230 4.98 -10.25 -16.11
C ASP A 230 3.79 -10.83 -16.88
N ASP A 231 3.36 -10.16 -17.94
CA ASP A 231 2.24 -10.56 -18.79
C ASP A 231 0.97 -11.00 -18.00
N GLY A 232 0.65 -10.26 -16.93
CA GLY A 232 -0.56 -10.52 -16.12
C GLY A 232 -0.48 -11.73 -15.19
N ARG A 233 0.70 -12.30 -14.95
CA ARG A 233 0.94 -13.47 -14.10
C ARG A 233 2.00 -13.19 -13.05
N ILE A 234 1.95 -13.90 -11.93
CA ILE A 234 3.09 -14.04 -11.02
C ILE A 234 4.02 -15.08 -11.63
N VAL A 235 5.19 -14.63 -12.10
CA VAL A 235 6.18 -15.49 -12.77
C VAL A 235 7.12 -16.13 -11.76
N GLU A 236 7.48 -15.36 -10.71
CA GLU A 236 8.33 -15.84 -9.63
C GLU A 236 7.96 -15.14 -8.33
N GLU A 237 8.01 -15.88 -7.24
CA GLU A 237 7.68 -15.42 -5.90
C GLU A 237 8.68 -16.03 -4.92
N ASN A 238 9.37 -15.17 -4.15
CA ASN A 238 10.35 -15.63 -3.16
C ASN A 238 10.73 -14.52 -2.16
N THR A 239 11.63 -14.82 -1.23
CA THR A 239 12.25 -13.80 -0.38
C THR A 239 13.05 -12.81 -1.22
N PRO A 240 13.27 -11.56 -0.75
CA PRO A 240 14.10 -10.59 -1.47
C PRO A 240 15.48 -11.13 -1.82
N ASP A 241 16.15 -11.81 -0.90
CA ASP A 241 17.48 -12.34 -1.13
C ASP A 241 17.50 -13.32 -2.32
N GLU A 242 16.55 -14.24 -2.42
CA GLU A 242 16.45 -15.18 -3.53
C GLU A 242 16.11 -14.46 -4.85
N ILE A 243 15.12 -13.57 -4.85
CA ILE A 243 14.71 -12.83 -6.06
C ILE A 243 15.86 -12.02 -6.65
N PHE A 244 16.64 -11.33 -5.81
CA PHE A 244 17.69 -10.42 -6.29
C PHE A 244 19.06 -11.09 -6.48
N SER A 245 19.35 -12.19 -5.77
CA SER A 245 20.67 -12.84 -5.82
C SER A 245 20.68 -14.16 -6.57
N ASN A 246 19.53 -14.85 -6.63
CA ASN A 246 19.41 -16.18 -7.24
C ASN A 246 18.10 -16.34 -8.05
N PRO A 247 17.77 -15.39 -8.97
CA PRO A 247 16.54 -15.47 -9.76
C PRO A 247 16.51 -16.77 -10.58
N GLN A 248 15.38 -17.47 -10.56
CA GLN A 248 15.21 -18.75 -11.27
C GLN A 248 14.67 -18.51 -12.68
N SER A 249 13.71 -17.60 -12.84
CA SER A 249 13.11 -17.29 -14.14
C SER A 249 14.08 -16.50 -15.03
N GLU A 250 14.27 -16.94 -16.28
CA GLU A 250 15.06 -16.18 -17.28
C GLU A 250 14.44 -14.79 -17.51
N ARG A 251 13.13 -14.68 -17.40
CA ARG A 251 12.43 -13.42 -17.56
C ARG A 251 12.73 -12.43 -16.44
N LEU A 252 12.85 -12.93 -15.19
CA LEU A 252 13.28 -12.13 -14.04
C LEU A 252 14.75 -11.71 -14.17
N LYS A 253 15.65 -12.60 -14.60
CA LYS A 253 17.06 -12.28 -14.86
C LYS A 253 17.19 -11.13 -15.88
N ASP A 254 16.47 -11.22 -17.00
CA ASP A 254 16.45 -10.17 -18.02
C ASP A 254 15.92 -8.83 -17.48
N PHE A 255 14.86 -8.88 -16.66
CA PHE A 255 14.32 -7.69 -16.01
C PHE A 255 15.31 -7.05 -15.04
N LEU A 256 15.89 -7.84 -14.14
CA LEU A 256 16.84 -7.35 -13.13
C LEU A 256 18.12 -6.79 -13.76
N SER A 257 18.62 -7.39 -14.84
CA SER A 257 19.80 -6.89 -15.57
C SER A 257 19.62 -5.47 -16.15
N LYS A 258 18.36 -5.03 -16.35
CA LYS A 258 18.03 -3.70 -16.88
C LYS A 258 17.73 -2.66 -15.79
N VAL A 259 17.43 -3.10 -14.57
CA VAL A 259 16.97 -2.22 -13.48
C VAL A 259 18.02 -2.05 -12.38
N LEU A 260 19.01 -2.95 -12.28
CA LEU A 260 20.07 -2.93 -11.27
C LEU A 260 21.41 -2.37 -11.81
N ILE A 261 21.34 -1.56 -12.87
CA ILE A 261 22.51 -0.87 -13.45
C ILE A 261 22.93 0.31 -12.59
#